data_76f863fa8ef8590adfe7c38a68ca0ecb
#
_entry.id   76f863fa8ef8590adfe7c38a68ca0ecb
#
_cell.length_a   1.000
_cell.length_b   1.000
_cell.length_c   1.000
_cell.angle_alpha   90.00
_cell.angle_beta   90.00
_cell.angle_gamma   90.00
#
_symmetry.space_group_name_H-M   'P 1'
#
loop_
_entity.id
_entity.type
_entity.pdbx_description
1 polymer ?
#
loop_
_entity_poly.entity_id
_entity_poly.type
_entity_poly.pdbx_seq_one_letter_code
_entity_poly.pdbx_strand_id
1 'polypeptide(L)'
;MNLPSLEDYFIKTGFYDVLPLALKLAENLGFDHHEIIEAICKVNDKFNQYPPTKNRTAWFRMVFEEKLKESRADILAFKAKKDPL
;
A
#
# COMPACT_ATOMS: atom_id res chain seq x y z
N MET A 1 12.76 3.19 21.10
CA MET A 1 12.86 3.18 19.63
C MET A 1 11.46 3.13 19.03
N ASN A 2 11.14 4.12 18.22
CA ASN A 2 9.81 4.19 17.64
C ASN A 2 9.74 3.43 16.32
N LEU A 3 8.67 2.67 16.15
CA LEU A 3 8.41 2.03 14.87
C LEU A 3 8.06 3.09 13.83
N PRO A 4 8.45 2.89 12.55
CA PRO A 4 8.07 3.83 11.51
C PRO A 4 6.56 3.97 11.43
N SER A 5 6.09 5.19 11.31
CA SER A 5 4.66 5.46 11.16
C SER A 5 4.24 5.27 9.70
N LEU A 6 2.94 5.27 9.46
CA LEU A 6 2.39 5.23 8.12
C LEU A 6 2.93 6.39 7.27
N GLU A 7 3.01 7.59 7.86
CA GLU A 7 3.55 8.75 7.17
C GLU A 7 5.00 8.53 6.74
N ASP A 8 5.81 7.90 7.61
CA ASP A 8 7.22 7.63 7.30
C ASP A 8 7.37 6.79 6.05
N TYR A 9 6.52 5.79 5.87
CA TYR A 9 6.56 4.95 4.67
C TYR A 9 6.21 5.75 3.42
N PHE A 10 5.24 6.65 3.52
CA PHE A 10 4.87 7.50 2.38
C PHE A 10 5.95 8.51 2.05
N ILE A 11 6.61 9.07 3.06
CA ILE A 11 7.73 9.99 2.85
C ILE A 11 8.89 9.25 2.18
N LYS A 12 9.24 8.08 2.73
CA LYS A 12 10.36 7.28 2.26
C LYS A 12 10.21 6.82 0.81
N THR A 13 8.99 6.50 0.41
CA THR A 13 8.70 6.04 -0.94
C THR A 13 8.47 7.17 -1.93
N GLY A 14 8.40 8.42 -1.44
CA GLY A 14 8.14 9.58 -2.31
C GLY A 14 6.68 9.79 -2.65
N PHE A 15 5.77 9.16 -1.92
CA PHE A 15 4.33 9.27 -2.18
C PHE A 15 3.59 10.05 -1.10
N TYR A 16 4.30 10.89 -0.35
CA TYR A 16 3.67 11.65 0.73
C TYR A 16 2.58 12.60 0.23
N ASP A 17 2.75 13.12 -0.97
CA ASP A 17 1.78 14.03 -1.60
C ASP A 17 0.42 13.37 -1.85
N VAL A 18 0.39 12.05 -2.00
CA VAL A 18 -0.85 11.31 -2.23
C VAL A 18 -1.32 10.55 -0.98
N LEU A 19 -0.72 10.82 0.17
CA LEU A 19 -1.13 10.18 1.42
C LEU A 19 -2.62 10.40 1.74
N PRO A 20 -3.17 11.64 1.63
CA PRO A 20 -4.59 11.83 1.90
C PRO A 20 -5.49 11.01 0.97
N LEU A 21 -5.11 10.89 -0.29
CA LEU A 21 -5.84 10.05 -1.25
C LEU A 21 -5.78 8.58 -0.85
N ALA A 22 -4.59 8.11 -0.47
CA ALA A 22 -4.40 6.73 -0.05
C ALA A 22 -5.25 6.38 1.17
N LEU A 23 -5.26 7.26 2.18
CA LEU A 23 -6.06 7.04 3.38
C LEU A 23 -7.54 6.98 3.06
N LYS A 24 -8.01 7.85 2.19
CA LYS A 24 -9.41 7.88 1.80
C LYS A 24 -9.81 6.61 1.04
N LEU A 25 -8.98 6.18 0.11
CA LEU A 25 -9.22 4.94 -0.64
C LEU A 25 -9.27 3.73 0.29
N ALA A 26 -8.30 3.63 1.20
CA ALA A 26 -8.23 2.51 2.12
C ALA A 26 -9.43 2.49 3.07
N GLU A 27 -9.82 3.66 3.59
CA GLU A 27 -10.97 3.79 4.47
C GLU A 27 -12.26 3.36 3.77
N ASN A 28 -12.48 3.86 2.55
CA ASN A 28 -13.67 3.54 1.78
C ASN A 28 -13.78 2.05 1.46
N LEU A 29 -12.64 1.37 1.28
CA LEU A 29 -12.60 -0.05 0.94
C LEU A 29 -12.44 -0.95 2.17
N GLY A 30 -12.29 -0.35 3.35
CA GLY A 30 -12.20 -1.11 4.60
C GLY A 30 -10.85 -1.75 4.87
N PHE A 31 -9.77 -1.15 4.41
CA PHE A 31 -8.42 -1.64 4.66
C PHE A 31 -7.81 -0.96 5.89
N ASP A 32 -6.99 -1.69 6.65
CA ASP A 32 -6.35 -1.17 7.86
C ASP A 32 -4.93 -0.64 7.58
N HIS A 33 -4.30 -0.08 8.62
CA HIS A 33 -2.96 0.50 8.50
C HIS A 33 -1.91 -0.49 8.05
N HIS A 34 -1.97 -1.72 8.53
CA HIS A 34 -1.01 -2.76 8.16
C HIS A 34 -1.10 -3.04 6.65
N GLU A 35 -2.32 -3.14 6.15
CA GLU A 35 -2.54 -3.36 4.72
C GLU A 35 -2.07 -2.18 3.89
N ILE A 36 -2.25 -0.96 4.40
CA ILE A 36 -1.79 0.25 3.71
C ILE A 36 -0.26 0.26 3.61
N ILE A 37 0.43 -0.08 4.69
CA ILE A 37 1.90 -0.13 4.71
C ILE A 37 2.41 -1.15 3.70
N GLU A 38 1.85 -2.35 3.71
CA GLU A 38 2.22 -3.38 2.74
C GLU A 38 1.97 -2.90 1.31
N ALA A 39 0.82 -2.26 1.10
CA ALA A 39 0.45 -1.78 -0.23
C ALA A 39 1.40 -0.70 -0.74
N ILE A 40 1.79 0.27 0.10
CA ILE A 40 2.67 1.35 -0.36
C ILE A 40 4.06 0.81 -0.71
N CYS A 41 4.54 -0.20 0.01
CA CYS A 41 5.80 -0.84 -0.33
C CYS A 41 5.71 -1.52 -1.70
N LYS A 42 4.61 -2.21 -1.98
CA LYS A 42 4.38 -2.85 -3.28
C LYS A 42 4.23 -1.83 -4.42
N VAL A 43 3.56 -0.70 -4.13
CA VAL A 43 3.43 0.40 -5.09
C VAL A 43 4.81 0.95 -5.45
N ASN A 44 5.66 1.14 -4.44
CA ASN A 44 7.00 1.64 -4.65
C ASN A 44 7.83 0.69 -5.55
N ASP A 45 7.71 -0.61 -5.31
CA ASP A 45 8.41 -1.60 -6.12
C ASP A 45 7.96 -1.53 -7.57
N LYS A 46 6.66 -1.44 -7.79
CA LYS A 46 6.11 -1.34 -9.14
C LYS A 46 6.52 -0.04 -9.82
N PHE A 47 6.54 1.05 -9.07
CA PHE A 47 6.98 2.36 -9.59
C PHE A 47 8.43 2.30 -10.07
N ASN A 48 9.28 1.63 -9.32
CA ASN A 48 10.69 1.51 -9.69
C ASN A 48 10.90 0.65 -10.93
N GLN A 49 10.05 -0.36 -11.14
CA GLN A 49 10.15 -1.25 -12.30
C GLN A 49 9.45 -0.68 -13.53
N TYR A 50 8.27 -0.10 -13.31
CA TYR A 50 7.40 0.38 -14.39
C TYR A 50 6.83 1.75 -14.03
N PRO A 51 7.68 2.81 -14.07
CA PRO A 51 7.19 4.15 -13.71
C PRO A 51 6.10 4.64 -14.67
N PRO A 52 5.12 5.39 -14.15
CA PRO A 52 4.06 5.92 -14.99
C PRO A 52 4.60 6.93 -15.99
N THR A 53 4.03 6.93 -17.19
CA THR A 53 4.48 7.81 -18.27
C THR A 53 3.62 9.06 -18.43
N LYS A 54 2.44 9.09 -17.81
CA LYS A 54 1.50 10.21 -17.95
C LYS A 54 1.10 10.76 -16.59
N ASN A 55 -0.04 10.32 -16.08
CA ASN A 55 -0.60 10.85 -14.84
C ASN A 55 -0.21 10.00 -13.65
N ARG A 56 0.72 10.54 -12.81
CA ARG A 56 1.23 9.83 -11.65
C ARG A 56 0.13 9.55 -10.62
N THR A 57 -0.76 10.52 -10.39
CA THR A 57 -1.83 10.38 -9.41
C THR A 57 -2.86 9.34 -9.84
N ALA A 58 -3.26 9.34 -11.10
CA ALA A 58 -4.19 8.34 -11.63
C ALA A 58 -3.56 6.95 -11.59
N TRP A 59 -2.29 6.84 -11.95
CA TRP A 59 -1.55 5.59 -11.86
C TRP A 59 -1.50 5.10 -10.41
N PHE A 60 -1.18 5.99 -9.47
CA PHE A 60 -1.11 5.66 -8.06
C PHE A 60 -2.43 5.12 -7.56
N ARG A 61 -3.53 5.81 -7.87
CA ARG A 61 -4.86 5.41 -7.43
C ARG A 61 -5.20 3.98 -7.85
N MET A 62 -4.94 3.66 -9.12
CA MET A 62 -5.22 2.35 -9.67
C MET A 62 -4.32 1.27 -9.04
N VAL A 63 -3.03 1.54 -9.00
CA VAL A 63 -2.06 0.56 -8.49
C VAL A 63 -2.19 0.37 -6.99
N PHE A 64 -2.43 1.44 -6.24
CA PHE A 64 -2.59 1.35 -4.81
C PHE A 64 -3.78 0.48 -4.43
N GLU A 65 -4.91 0.64 -5.12
CA GLU A 65 -6.08 -0.20 -4.89
C GLU A 65 -5.77 -1.66 -5.18
N GLU A 66 -5.08 -1.93 -6.27
CA GLU A 66 -4.64 -3.28 -6.62
C GLU A 66 -3.74 -3.86 -5.53
N LYS A 67 -2.79 -3.07 -5.05
CA LYS A 67 -1.85 -3.54 -4.03
C LYS A 67 -2.48 -3.69 -2.65
N LEU A 68 -3.50 -2.91 -2.33
CA LEU A 68 -4.28 -3.11 -1.11
C LEU A 68 -4.93 -4.49 -1.11
N LYS A 69 -5.58 -4.86 -2.19
CA LYS A 69 -6.24 -6.17 -2.33
C LYS A 69 -5.22 -7.30 -2.28
N GLU A 70 -4.11 -7.12 -2.95
CA GLU A 70 -3.00 -8.09 -2.95
C GLU A 70 -2.43 -8.27 -1.55
N SER A 71 -2.23 -7.17 -0.82
CA SER A 71 -1.70 -7.21 0.55
C SER A 71 -2.64 -7.95 1.49
N ARG A 72 -3.94 -7.73 1.38
CA ARG A 72 -4.91 -8.45 2.19
C ARG A 72 -4.86 -9.95 1.90
N ALA A 73 -4.78 -10.32 0.64
CA ALA A 73 -4.70 -11.73 0.25
C ALA A 73 -3.42 -12.37 0.81
N ASP A 74 -2.29 -11.67 0.76
CA ASP A 74 -1.03 -12.15 1.29
C ASP A 74 -1.09 -12.35 2.81
N ILE A 75 -1.67 -11.38 3.52
CA ILE A 75 -1.81 -11.46 4.97
C ILE A 75 -2.71 -12.61 5.37
N LEU A 76 -3.82 -12.80 4.69
CA LEU A 76 -4.74 -13.90 4.96
C LEU A 76 -4.08 -15.25 4.67
N ALA A 77 -3.33 -15.35 3.58
CA ALA A 77 -2.61 -16.56 3.24
C ALA A 77 -1.56 -16.90 4.30
N PHE A 78 -0.86 -15.88 4.80
CA PHE A 78 0.13 -16.05 5.85
C PHE A 78 -0.53 -16.56 7.14
N LYS A 79 -1.65 -15.98 7.53
CA LYS A 79 -2.38 -16.40 8.71
C LYS A 79 -2.87 -17.84 8.59
N ALA A 80 -3.35 -18.23 7.41
CA ALA A 80 -3.82 -19.57 7.17
C ALA A 80 -2.70 -20.59 7.31
N LYS A 81 -1.50 -20.26 6.86
CA LYS A 81 -0.34 -21.12 7.00
C LYS A 81 0.14 -21.23 8.43
N LYS A 82 -0.03 -20.17 9.21
CA LYS A 82 0.46 -20.09 10.57
C LYS A 82 -0.44 -20.78 11.57
N ASP A 83 -1.65 -21.09 11.17
CA ASP A 83 -2.64 -21.74 12.02
C ASP A 83 -2.74 -23.21 11.67
N PRO A 84 -1.83 -24.04 12.17
CA PRO A 84 -1.88 -25.48 11.89
C PRO A 84 -3.06 -26.06 12.65
N LEU A 85 -3.78 -26.88 11.99
CA LEU A 85 -4.87 -27.61 12.64
C LEU A 85 -4.32 -28.63 13.62
#